data_2491f9e13a24df770be0674a7351fc55
#
_entry.id   2491f9e13a24df770be0674a7351fc55
#
_cell.length_a   1.000
_cell.length_b   1.000
_cell.length_c   1.000
_cell.angle_alpha   90.00
_cell.angle_beta   90.00
_cell.angle_gamma   90.00
#
_symmetry.space_group_name_H-M   'P 1'
#
loop_
_entity.id
_entity.type
_entity.pdbx_description
1 polymer ?
#
loop_
_entity_poly.entity_id
_entity_poly.type
_entity_poly.pdbx_seq_one_letter_code
_entity_poly.pdbx_strand_id
1 'polypeptide(L)'
;MTKRITKVTTKTGDDGTTGMADGSRLSKSSALISAIGEIDELNSWIGLLASSSSLNKEIELLRKIQNDLFDIGGCLAMRSRIGLDERKIEWLEERVNEHNKELPSLDNFILPGGHKDSSKAQIIRAVCRRSERALVLASETELINVNCIIYINRLSDFLFVLARKINIDSGEEEILWEQT
;
A
#
# COMPACT_ATOMS: atom_id res chain seq x y z
N MET A 1 -21.64 15.50 -15.46
CA MET A 1 -20.46 15.22 -14.58
C MET A 1 -19.56 16.44 -14.60
N THR A 2 -19.30 17.06 -13.46
CA THR A 2 -18.40 18.20 -13.33
C THR A 2 -16.96 17.71 -13.47
N LYS A 3 -16.19 18.27 -14.41
CA LYS A 3 -14.76 17.90 -14.59
C LYS A 3 -14.00 18.31 -13.33
N ARG A 4 -13.39 17.35 -12.61
CA ARG A 4 -12.67 17.61 -11.36
C ARG A 4 -11.26 18.20 -11.57
N ILE A 5 -10.59 17.87 -12.67
CA ILE A 5 -9.23 18.34 -12.98
C ILE A 5 -9.24 18.92 -14.37
N THR A 6 -9.13 20.25 -14.46
CA THR A 6 -9.10 20.99 -15.74
C THR A 6 -7.75 21.64 -16.01
N LYS A 7 -6.93 21.85 -14.97
CA LYS A 7 -5.60 22.47 -15.07
C LYS A 7 -4.64 21.70 -14.14
N VAL A 8 -3.64 21.04 -14.72
CA VAL A 8 -2.63 20.26 -13.98
C VAL A 8 -1.55 21.17 -13.40
N THR A 9 -0.98 22.07 -14.20
CA THR A 9 0.08 22.98 -13.78
C THR A 9 -0.51 24.26 -13.20
N THR A 10 -0.59 24.36 -11.86
CA THR A 10 -1.17 25.52 -11.17
C THR A 10 -0.13 26.52 -10.69
N LYS A 11 1.14 26.10 -10.54
CA LYS A 11 2.29 26.89 -10.00
C LYS A 11 2.10 27.37 -8.56
N THR A 12 1.02 26.95 -7.87
CA THR A 12 0.70 27.42 -6.52
C THR A 12 1.59 26.77 -5.43
N GLY A 13 2.40 25.78 -5.77
CA GLY A 13 3.28 25.04 -4.86
C GLY A 13 4.75 25.29 -5.09
N ASP A 14 5.14 26.29 -5.91
CA ASP A 14 6.54 26.59 -6.24
C ASP A 14 7.31 27.22 -5.06
N ASP A 15 6.59 27.70 -4.04
CA ASP A 15 7.10 28.23 -2.78
C ASP A 15 7.44 27.12 -1.73
N GLY A 16 7.34 25.83 -2.09
CA GLY A 16 7.59 24.70 -1.20
C GLY A 16 6.41 24.34 -0.30
N THR A 17 5.22 24.95 -0.54
CA THR A 17 3.98 24.58 0.15
C THR A 17 3.00 23.85 -0.78
N THR A 18 2.01 23.17 -0.21
CA THR A 18 0.93 22.52 -0.97
C THR A 18 -0.42 22.75 -0.30
N GLY A 19 -1.49 22.83 -1.12
CA GLY A 19 -2.87 22.94 -0.64
C GLY A 19 -3.42 21.60 -0.20
N MET A 20 -4.16 21.59 0.90
CA MET A 20 -4.89 20.44 1.42
C MET A 20 -6.35 20.49 0.98
N ALA A 21 -7.05 19.36 1.07
CA ALA A 21 -8.47 19.28 0.70
C ALA A 21 -9.40 20.05 1.68
N ASP A 22 -8.95 20.32 2.90
CA ASP A 22 -9.62 21.17 3.89
C ASP A 22 -9.42 22.67 3.64
N GLY A 23 -8.69 23.05 2.59
CA GLY A 23 -8.37 24.44 2.23
C GLY A 23 -7.14 25.01 2.93
N SER A 24 -6.51 24.30 3.86
CA SER A 24 -5.25 24.69 4.50
C SER A 24 -4.06 24.52 3.54
N ARG A 25 -2.91 25.07 3.94
CA ARG A 25 -1.63 24.86 3.24
C ARG A 25 -0.60 24.34 4.21
N LEU A 26 0.19 23.35 3.76
CA LEU A 26 1.26 22.74 4.53
C LEU A 26 2.60 22.83 3.77
N SER A 27 3.70 22.79 4.51
CA SER A 27 5.00 22.58 3.91
C SER A 27 5.07 21.21 3.24
N LYS A 28 5.65 21.13 2.05
CA LYS A 28 5.91 19.85 1.36
C LYS A 28 6.88 18.95 2.15
N SER A 29 7.62 19.49 3.12
CA SER A 29 8.49 18.73 4.02
C SER A 29 7.81 18.24 5.30
N SER A 30 6.50 18.50 5.49
CA SER A 30 5.78 18.00 6.67
C SER A 30 5.59 16.47 6.63
N ALA A 31 5.55 15.85 7.81
CA ALA A 31 5.34 14.40 7.94
C ALA A 31 4.05 13.93 7.27
N LEU A 32 2.97 14.73 7.34
CA LEU A 32 1.70 14.39 6.69
C LEU A 32 1.84 14.36 5.16
N ILE A 33 2.51 15.33 4.55
CA ILE A 33 2.73 15.36 3.10
C ILE A 33 3.65 14.21 2.67
N SER A 34 4.66 13.88 3.48
CA SER A 34 5.49 12.70 3.24
C SER A 34 4.66 11.41 3.28
N ALA A 35 3.78 11.25 4.27
CA ALA A 35 2.90 10.08 4.37
C ALA A 35 1.95 9.95 3.17
N ILE A 36 1.36 11.06 2.71
CA ILE A 36 0.53 11.07 1.50
C ILE A 36 1.35 10.63 0.28
N GLY A 37 2.58 11.13 0.13
CA GLY A 37 3.47 10.74 -0.96
C GLY A 37 3.85 9.24 -0.93
N GLU A 38 4.11 8.69 0.26
CA GLU A 38 4.40 7.26 0.43
C GLU A 38 3.18 6.37 0.07
N ILE A 39 1.96 6.80 0.39
CA ILE A 39 0.74 6.09 -0.02
C ILE A 39 0.55 6.15 -1.54
N ASP A 40 0.83 7.28 -2.18
CA ASP A 40 0.75 7.43 -3.64
C ASP A 40 1.81 6.57 -4.36
N GLU A 41 3.04 6.52 -3.85
CA GLU A 41 4.08 5.64 -4.35
C GLU A 41 3.65 4.16 -4.24
N LEU A 42 3.18 3.74 -3.05
CA LEU A 42 2.69 2.39 -2.82
C LEU A 42 1.58 2.02 -3.81
N ASN A 43 0.63 2.92 -4.04
CA ASN A 43 -0.47 2.72 -4.97
C ASN A 43 0.03 2.55 -6.41
N SER A 44 1.04 3.32 -6.81
CA SER A 44 1.67 3.21 -8.13
C SER A 44 2.37 1.87 -8.33
N TRP A 45 3.07 1.37 -7.30
CA TRP A 45 3.70 0.06 -7.30
C TRP A 45 2.67 -1.09 -7.37
N ILE A 46 1.54 -0.99 -6.66
CA ILE A 46 0.42 -1.95 -6.78
C ILE A 46 -0.11 -1.95 -8.23
N GLY A 47 -0.25 -0.77 -8.85
CA GLY A 47 -0.65 -0.65 -10.26
C GLY A 47 0.33 -1.35 -11.21
N LEU A 48 1.63 -1.24 -10.96
CA LEU A 48 2.65 -1.95 -11.73
C LEU A 48 2.49 -3.48 -11.57
N LEU A 49 2.24 -3.98 -10.36
CA LEU A 49 2.00 -5.41 -10.13
C LEU A 49 0.72 -5.88 -10.84
N ALA A 50 -0.36 -5.10 -10.76
CA ALA A 50 -1.64 -5.39 -11.42
C ALA A 50 -1.56 -5.41 -12.96
N SER A 51 -0.52 -4.81 -13.56
CA SER A 51 -0.29 -4.84 -15.01
C SER A 51 0.33 -6.15 -15.50
N SER A 52 0.69 -7.08 -14.60
CA SER A 52 1.31 -8.34 -14.97
C SER A 52 0.27 -9.35 -15.46
N SER A 53 0.48 -9.91 -16.65
CA SER A 53 -0.42 -10.92 -17.25
C SER A 53 -0.48 -12.24 -16.47
N SER A 54 0.53 -12.54 -15.65
CA SER A 54 0.55 -13.73 -14.78
C SER A 54 -0.44 -13.64 -13.61
N LEU A 55 -0.92 -12.45 -13.28
CA LEU A 55 -1.79 -12.16 -12.13
C LEU A 55 -3.24 -11.89 -12.51
N ASN A 56 -3.72 -12.42 -13.62
CA ASN A 56 -5.08 -12.16 -14.11
C ASN A 56 -6.18 -12.42 -13.06
N LYS A 57 -5.99 -13.42 -12.19
CA LYS A 57 -6.93 -13.75 -11.11
C LYS A 57 -6.94 -12.71 -9.99
N GLU A 58 -5.82 -12.01 -9.78
CA GLU A 58 -5.61 -11.05 -8.69
C GLU A 58 -5.87 -9.59 -9.11
N ILE A 59 -6.09 -9.33 -10.40
CA ILE A 59 -6.22 -7.96 -10.93
C ILE A 59 -7.32 -7.17 -10.20
N GLU A 60 -8.51 -7.75 -10.04
CA GLU A 60 -9.64 -7.06 -9.40
C GLU A 60 -9.39 -6.81 -7.91
N LEU A 61 -8.70 -7.75 -7.24
CA LEU A 61 -8.28 -7.60 -5.86
C LEU A 61 -7.26 -6.46 -5.72
N LEU A 62 -6.22 -6.44 -6.57
CA LEU A 62 -5.21 -5.37 -6.58
C LEU A 62 -5.83 -4.00 -6.90
N ARG A 63 -6.77 -3.93 -7.84
CA ARG A 63 -7.52 -2.70 -8.13
C ARG A 63 -8.37 -2.22 -6.96
N LYS A 64 -8.98 -3.14 -6.21
CA LYS A 64 -9.70 -2.80 -4.99
C LYS A 64 -8.75 -2.20 -3.95
N ILE A 65 -7.58 -2.81 -3.75
CA ILE A 65 -6.53 -2.27 -2.87
C ILE A 65 -6.12 -0.84 -3.33
N GLN A 66 -5.94 -0.61 -4.63
CA GLN A 66 -5.64 0.73 -5.15
C GLN A 66 -6.71 1.77 -4.78
N ASN A 67 -7.99 1.41 -4.88
CA ASN A 67 -9.09 2.28 -4.45
C ASN A 67 -9.04 2.54 -2.95
N ASP A 68 -8.77 1.53 -2.14
CA ASP A 68 -8.64 1.68 -0.68
C ASP A 68 -7.46 2.59 -0.31
N LEU A 69 -6.34 2.52 -1.05
CA LEU A 69 -5.20 3.43 -0.88
C LEU A 69 -5.55 4.87 -1.28
N PHE A 70 -6.37 5.09 -2.31
CA PHE A 70 -6.91 6.41 -2.64
C PHE A 70 -7.81 6.95 -1.54
N ASP A 71 -8.64 6.11 -0.92
CA ASP A 71 -9.48 6.50 0.20
C ASP A 71 -8.62 6.91 1.41
N ILE A 72 -7.53 6.16 1.72
CA ILE A 72 -6.57 6.54 2.75
C ILE A 72 -5.94 7.91 2.43
N GLY A 73 -5.43 8.09 1.21
CA GLY A 73 -4.89 9.39 0.76
C GLY A 73 -5.89 10.54 0.90
N GLY A 74 -7.16 10.28 0.58
CA GLY A 74 -8.27 11.23 0.76
C GLY A 74 -8.52 11.58 2.23
N CYS A 75 -8.52 10.58 3.13
CA CYS A 75 -8.64 10.80 4.57
C CYS A 75 -7.51 11.69 5.11
N LEU A 76 -6.27 11.43 4.69
CA LEU A 76 -5.11 12.24 5.08
C LEU A 76 -5.22 13.67 4.54
N ALA A 77 -5.59 13.83 3.26
CA ALA A 77 -5.70 15.15 2.61
C ALA A 77 -6.83 16.01 3.19
N MET A 78 -7.91 15.41 3.67
CA MET A 78 -9.01 16.07 4.34
C MET A 78 -8.71 16.38 5.82
N ARG A 79 -7.65 15.82 6.40
CA ARG A 79 -7.35 15.88 7.84
C ARG A 79 -8.59 15.54 8.69
N SER A 80 -9.35 14.57 8.24
CA SER A 80 -10.68 14.21 8.75
C SER A 80 -10.58 13.08 9.76
N ARG A 81 -11.46 13.09 10.77
CA ARG A 81 -11.68 11.96 11.68
C ARG A 81 -12.39 10.79 10.99
N ILE A 82 -13.01 11.03 9.84
CA ILE A 82 -13.61 9.97 9.03
C ILE A 82 -12.44 9.15 8.47
N GLY A 83 -12.28 7.96 8.98
CA GLY A 83 -11.21 7.05 8.60
C GLY A 83 -11.67 6.01 7.58
N LEU A 84 -10.78 5.07 7.34
CA LEU A 84 -11.10 3.90 6.54
C LEU A 84 -12.16 3.04 7.26
N ASP A 85 -13.12 2.53 6.50
CA ASP A 85 -14.14 1.60 7.01
C ASP A 85 -13.47 0.29 7.48
N GLU A 86 -13.77 -0.14 8.70
CA GLU A 86 -13.21 -1.36 9.32
C GLU A 86 -13.46 -2.61 8.46
N ARG A 87 -14.61 -2.68 7.75
CA ARG A 87 -14.92 -3.77 6.82
C ARG A 87 -13.87 -3.96 5.71
N LYS A 88 -13.09 -2.94 5.38
CA LYS A 88 -12.00 -3.04 4.41
C LYS A 88 -10.79 -3.78 5.02
N ILE A 89 -10.57 -3.62 6.33
CA ILE A 89 -9.53 -4.34 7.07
C ILE A 89 -9.93 -5.82 7.16
N GLU A 90 -11.16 -6.10 7.60
CA GLU A 90 -11.68 -7.46 7.68
C GLU A 90 -11.60 -8.19 6.34
N TRP A 91 -12.02 -7.52 5.26
CA TRP A 91 -11.90 -8.06 3.90
C TRP A 91 -10.46 -8.41 3.53
N LEU A 92 -9.49 -7.56 3.88
CA LEU A 92 -8.08 -7.80 3.56
C LEU A 92 -7.52 -8.97 4.39
N GLU A 93 -7.90 -9.08 5.66
CA GLU A 93 -7.54 -10.21 6.54
C GLU A 93 -8.10 -11.53 6.01
N GLU A 94 -9.33 -11.53 5.49
CA GLU A 94 -9.89 -12.70 4.81
C GLU A 94 -9.04 -13.13 3.61
N ARG A 95 -8.58 -12.18 2.78
CA ARG A 95 -7.72 -12.49 1.61
C ARG A 95 -6.36 -13.04 2.05
N VAL A 96 -5.75 -12.48 3.11
CA VAL A 96 -4.54 -13.06 3.70
C VAL A 96 -4.76 -14.52 4.10
N ASN A 97 -5.85 -14.78 4.83
CA ASN A 97 -6.16 -16.11 5.31
C ASN A 97 -6.44 -17.11 4.18
N GLU A 98 -7.17 -16.69 3.14
CA GLU A 98 -7.46 -17.53 1.97
C GLU A 98 -6.18 -17.94 1.25
N HIS A 99 -5.32 -16.99 0.91
CA HIS A 99 -4.07 -17.27 0.23
C HIS A 99 -3.13 -18.12 1.10
N ASN A 100 -3.05 -17.81 2.39
CA ASN A 100 -2.16 -18.53 3.32
C ASN A 100 -2.55 -19.99 3.54
N LYS A 101 -3.84 -20.35 3.41
CA LYS A 101 -4.29 -21.76 3.50
C LYS A 101 -3.72 -22.65 2.40
N GLU A 102 -3.38 -22.08 1.25
CA GLU A 102 -2.84 -22.80 0.10
C GLU A 102 -1.30 -22.93 0.16
N LEU A 103 -0.66 -22.30 1.14
CA LEU A 103 0.79 -22.26 1.28
C LEU A 103 1.30 -23.29 2.29
N PRO A 104 2.45 -23.92 2.06
CA PRO A 104 3.11 -24.73 3.08
C PRO A 104 3.57 -23.87 4.26
N SER A 105 3.65 -24.47 5.45
CA SER A 105 4.25 -23.81 6.62
C SER A 105 5.70 -23.43 6.34
N LEU A 106 6.17 -22.37 6.98
CA LEU A 106 7.57 -21.96 6.92
C LEU A 106 8.27 -22.37 8.21
N ASP A 107 9.41 -23.07 8.05
CA ASP A 107 10.28 -23.43 9.17
C ASP A 107 11.38 -22.37 9.38
N ASN A 108 11.60 -21.50 8.40
CA ASN A 108 12.59 -20.42 8.45
C ASN A 108 12.14 -19.22 7.58
N PHE A 109 12.85 -18.09 7.69
CA PHE A 109 12.65 -16.96 6.79
C PHE A 109 13.03 -17.34 5.35
N ILE A 110 12.31 -16.76 4.38
CA ILE A 110 12.60 -16.89 2.96
C ILE A 110 13.37 -15.66 2.46
N LEU A 111 14.29 -15.87 1.54
CA LEU A 111 14.91 -14.78 0.80
C LEU A 111 13.91 -14.21 -0.23
N PRO A 112 13.78 -12.88 -0.34
CA PRO A 112 12.95 -12.26 -1.37
C PRO A 112 13.49 -12.60 -2.77
N GLY A 113 12.66 -13.26 -3.60
CA GLY A 113 13.13 -13.71 -4.93
C GLY A 113 12.14 -14.67 -5.60
N GLY A 114 12.66 -15.45 -6.54
CA GLY A 114 11.87 -16.38 -7.35
C GLY A 114 11.28 -15.72 -8.59
N HIS A 115 10.02 -15.99 -8.91
CA HIS A 115 9.35 -15.40 -10.05
C HIS A 115 9.40 -13.85 -10.02
N LYS A 116 9.49 -13.24 -11.21
CA LYS A 116 9.62 -11.76 -11.34
C LYS A 116 8.52 -10.98 -10.62
N ASP A 117 7.28 -11.51 -10.59
CA ASP A 117 6.15 -10.84 -9.95
C ASP A 117 6.11 -11.11 -8.44
N SER A 118 6.64 -12.25 -7.97
CA SER A 118 6.94 -12.48 -6.56
C SER A 118 7.98 -11.47 -6.05
N SER A 119 9.07 -11.30 -6.78
CA SER A 119 10.11 -10.30 -6.45
C SER A 119 9.54 -8.88 -6.39
N LYS A 120 8.63 -8.49 -7.33
CA LYS A 120 7.91 -7.21 -7.27
C LYS A 120 7.05 -7.11 -6.02
N ALA A 121 6.25 -8.15 -5.71
CA ALA A 121 5.41 -8.16 -4.52
C ALA A 121 6.24 -7.99 -3.23
N GLN A 122 7.43 -8.56 -3.14
CA GLN A 122 8.35 -8.37 -2.01
C GLN A 122 8.88 -6.92 -1.93
N ILE A 123 9.20 -6.28 -3.06
CA ILE A 123 9.58 -4.86 -3.09
C ILE A 123 8.40 -4.01 -2.62
N ILE A 124 7.20 -4.25 -3.13
CA ILE A 124 5.99 -3.52 -2.76
C ILE A 124 5.68 -3.69 -1.27
N ARG A 125 5.88 -4.90 -0.71
CA ARG A 125 5.78 -5.15 0.73
C ARG A 125 6.75 -4.26 1.52
N ALA A 126 7.99 -4.10 1.07
CA ALA A 126 8.97 -3.24 1.73
C ALA A 126 8.58 -1.75 1.65
N VAL A 127 8.05 -1.30 0.49
CA VAL A 127 7.47 0.05 0.31
C VAL A 127 6.27 0.23 1.22
N CYS A 128 5.35 -0.74 1.29
CA CYS A 128 4.19 -0.73 2.18
C CYS A 128 4.59 -0.51 3.65
N ARG A 129 5.61 -1.22 4.13
CA ARG A 129 6.16 -1.04 5.48
C ARG A 129 6.84 0.32 5.68
N ARG A 130 7.39 0.94 4.62
CA ARG A 130 7.88 2.31 4.67
C ARG A 130 6.73 3.30 4.79
N SER A 131 5.66 3.10 4.03
CA SER A 131 4.42 3.90 4.10
C SER A 131 3.77 3.81 5.50
N GLU A 132 3.74 2.62 6.11
CA GLU A 132 3.28 2.43 7.50
C GLU A 132 4.07 3.30 8.47
N ARG A 133 5.40 3.26 8.42
CA ARG A 133 6.24 4.10 9.30
C ARG A 133 6.02 5.59 9.08
N ALA A 134 5.78 6.03 7.84
CA ALA A 134 5.47 7.42 7.54
C ALA A 134 4.12 7.84 8.13
N LEU A 135 3.09 6.97 8.09
CA LEU A 135 1.81 7.20 8.74
C LEU A 135 1.95 7.30 10.26
N VAL A 136 2.73 6.40 10.87
CA VAL A 136 3.01 6.42 12.32
C VAL A 136 3.69 7.74 12.70
N LEU A 137 4.73 8.16 11.97
CA LEU A 137 5.40 9.44 12.22
C LEU A 137 4.45 10.63 12.08
N ALA A 138 3.60 10.64 11.04
CA ALA A 138 2.62 11.70 10.87
C ALA A 138 1.58 11.72 11.99
N SER A 139 1.23 10.57 12.57
CA SER A 139 0.27 10.46 13.68
C SER A 139 0.74 11.07 15.00
N GLU A 140 2.04 11.38 15.14
CA GLU A 140 2.58 12.06 16.31
C GLU A 140 2.13 13.53 16.38
N THR A 141 1.85 14.15 15.25
CA THR A 141 1.49 15.59 15.16
C THR A 141 0.14 15.85 14.49
N GLU A 142 -0.40 14.87 13.79
CA GLU A 142 -1.65 14.97 13.05
C GLU A 142 -2.66 13.91 13.49
N LEU A 143 -3.94 14.24 13.39
CA LEU A 143 -5.00 13.30 13.69
C LEU A 143 -5.17 12.30 12.52
N ILE A 144 -4.54 11.15 12.62
CA ILE A 144 -4.67 10.07 11.65
C ILE A 144 -5.59 8.98 12.24
N ASN A 145 -6.57 8.55 11.47
CA ASN A 145 -7.43 7.44 11.88
C ASN A 145 -6.62 6.14 11.92
N VAL A 146 -6.69 5.43 13.04
CA VAL A 146 -5.92 4.21 13.31
C VAL A 146 -6.18 3.11 12.27
N ASN A 147 -7.38 3.04 11.69
CA ASN A 147 -7.73 2.06 10.65
C ASN A 147 -6.85 2.21 9.39
N CYS A 148 -6.37 3.43 9.08
CA CYS A 148 -5.44 3.63 7.98
C CYS A 148 -4.11 2.92 8.26
N ILE A 149 -3.59 3.01 9.49
CA ILE A 149 -2.34 2.35 9.88
C ILE A 149 -2.52 0.82 9.91
N ILE A 150 -3.63 0.35 10.49
CA ILE A 150 -3.95 -1.08 10.57
C ILE A 150 -4.07 -1.67 9.16
N TYR A 151 -4.77 -0.99 8.24
CA TYR A 151 -4.91 -1.46 6.86
C TYR A 151 -3.56 -1.62 6.16
N ILE A 152 -2.67 -0.64 6.27
CA ILE A 152 -1.33 -0.70 5.65
C ILE A 152 -0.49 -1.82 6.27
N ASN A 153 -0.60 -2.06 7.58
CA ASN A 153 0.06 -3.20 8.22
C ASN A 153 -0.46 -4.53 7.64
N ARG A 154 -1.78 -4.74 7.57
CA ARG A 154 -2.39 -5.94 6.95
C ARG A 154 -2.06 -6.09 5.47
N LEU A 155 -1.95 -4.97 4.74
CA LEU A 155 -1.53 -5.01 3.33
C LEU A 155 -0.11 -5.55 3.18
N SER A 156 0.79 -5.25 4.12
CA SER A 156 2.13 -5.84 4.11
C SER A 156 2.11 -7.36 4.29
N ASP A 157 1.20 -7.88 5.13
CA ASP A 157 1.03 -9.32 5.32
C ASP A 157 0.45 -9.97 4.06
N PHE A 158 -0.56 -9.35 3.45
CA PHE A 158 -1.13 -9.80 2.18
C PHE A 158 -0.06 -9.88 1.08
N LEU A 159 0.77 -8.86 0.93
CA LEU A 159 1.83 -8.83 -0.09
C LEU A 159 2.88 -9.92 0.12
N PHE A 160 3.17 -10.28 1.37
CA PHE A 160 4.05 -11.41 1.68
C PHE A 160 3.43 -12.74 1.23
N VAL A 161 2.18 -12.97 1.60
CA VAL A 161 1.45 -14.20 1.23
C VAL A 161 1.27 -14.30 -0.29
N LEU A 162 0.93 -13.18 -0.95
CA LEU A 162 0.82 -13.11 -2.41
C LEU A 162 2.16 -13.44 -3.10
N ALA A 163 3.28 -12.92 -2.61
CA ALA A 163 4.60 -13.21 -3.18
C ALA A 163 4.91 -14.71 -3.14
N ARG A 164 4.62 -15.37 -2.03
CA ARG A 164 4.77 -16.81 -1.86
C ARG A 164 3.87 -17.59 -2.83
N LYS A 165 2.60 -17.20 -2.88
CA LYS A 165 1.64 -17.85 -3.77
C LYS A 165 2.08 -17.75 -5.24
N ILE A 166 2.59 -16.60 -5.67
CA ILE A 166 3.11 -16.42 -7.03
C ILE A 166 4.25 -17.40 -7.31
N ASN A 167 5.19 -17.61 -6.38
CA ASN A 167 6.27 -18.57 -6.56
C ASN A 167 5.72 -19.98 -6.73
N ILE A 168 4.84 -20.43 -5.84
CA ILE A 168 4.26 -21.78 -5.88
C ILE A 168 3.48 -21.99 -7.17
N ASP A 169 2.60 -21.05 -7.55
CA ASP A 169 1.79 -21.14 -8.77
C ASP A 169 2.67 -21.15 -10.05
N SER A 170 3.90 -20.61 -9.96
CA SER A 170 4.87 -20.57 -11.06
C SER A 170 5.87 -21.74 -11.03
N GLY A 171 5.79 -22.61 -10.04
CA GLY A 171 6.75 -23.72 -9.87
C GLY A 171 8.15 -23.28 -9.42
N GLU A 172 8.28 -22.09 -8.85
CA GLU A 172 9.54 -21.58 -8.30
C GLU A 172 9.71 -22.01 -6.84
N GLU A 173 10.89 -22.49 -6.49
CA GLU A 173 11.21 -22.86 -5.11
C GLU A 173 11.51 -21.62 -4.26
N GLU A 174 11.00 -21.62 -3.01
CA GLU A 174 11.35 -20.60 -2.01
C GLU A 174 12.73 -20.92 -1.41
N ILE A 175 13.66 -19.97 -1.51
CA ILE A 175 15.01 -20.12 -0.93
C ILE A 175 14.94 -19.69 0.54
N LEU A 176 15.24 -20.60 1.44
CA LEU A 176 15.30 -20.32 2.87
C LEU A 176 16.56 -19.52 3.23
N TRP A 177 16.43 -18.66 4.22
CA TRP A 177 17.57 -17.97 4.80
C TRP A 177 18.46 -18.95 5.58
N GLU A 178 19.75 -18.98 5.26
CA GLU A 178 20.77 -19.74 5.98
C GLU A 178 21.49 -18.81 6.96
N GLN A 179 21.38 -19.14 8.24
CA GLN A 179 22.09 -18.40 9.28
C GLN A 179 23.54 -18.90 9.32
N THR A 180 24.50 -18.02 9.01
CA THR A 180 25.94 -18.26 9.08
C THR A 180 26.51 -17.97 10.47
#